data_670d630d155e147d2bd370e772718cfb
#
_entry.id   670d630d155e147d2bd370e772718cfb
#
_cell.length_a   1.000
_cell.length_b   1.000
_cell.length_c   1.000
_cell.angle_alpha   90.00
_cell.angle_beta   90.00
_cell.angle_gamma   90.00
#
_symmetry.space_group_name_H-M   'P 1'
#
loop_
_entity.id
_entity.type
_entity.pdbx_description
1 polymer ?
#
loop_
_entity_poly.entity_id
_entity_poly.type
_entity_poly.pdbx_seq_one_letter_code
_entity_poly.pdbx_strand_id
1 'polypeptide(L)'
;MTYKIGVIGDKESVLPFKLFGFTVCFADEGSEAKAALRKLASEEYGVIYITEACAATIKEEIERFNGQSLPAVVLIPNHDGTLGIGLSA
;
A
#
# COMPACT_ATOMS: atom_id res chain seq x y z
N MET A 1 18.00 -0.97 -14.07
CA MET A 1 16.57 -0.76 -14.32
C MET A 1 15.90 -0.23 -13.09
N THR A 2 15.05 0.77 -13.27
CA THR A 2 14.40 1.43 -12.15
C THR A 2 12.94 1.00 -12.06
N TYR A 3 12.51 0.57 -10.88
CA TYR A 3 11.13 0.20 -10.67
C TYR A 3 10.37 1.38 -10.09
N LYS A 4 9.09 1.45 -10.43
CA LYS A 4 8.21 2.46 -9.86
C LYS A 4 7.80 2.05 -8.45
N ILE A 5 7.47 3.03 -7.64
CA ILE A 5 7.02 2.80 -6.28
C ILE A 5 5.62 3.37 -6.13
N GLY A 6 4.70 2.55 -5.64
CA GLY A 6 3.32 2.96 -5.43
C GLY A 6 2.98 2.96 -3.95
N VAL A 7 1.99 3.76 -3.59
CA VAL A 7 1.52 3.85 -2.21
C VAL A 7 -0.01 3.85 -2.22
N ILE A 8 -0.61 2.99 -1.42
CA ILE A 8 -2.06 2.84 -1.35
C ILE A 8 -2.53 3.11 0.07
N GLY A 9 -3.58 3.89 0.20
CA GLY A 9 -4.17 4.13 1.50
C GLY A 9 -5.07 5.35 1.50
N ASP A 10 -5.53 5.73 2.69
CA ASP A 10 -6.35 6.91 2.83
C ASP A 10 -5.52 8.15 2.56
N LYS A 11 -6.19 9.21 2.16
CA LYS A 11 -5.53 10.43 1.70
C LYS A 11 -4.55 10.99 2.71
N GLU A 12 -4.96 11.07 3.98
CA GLU A 12 -4.10 11.68 4.98
C GLU A 12 -2.83 10.88 5.24
N SER A 13 -2.92 9.56 5.12
CA SER A 13 -1.76 8.72 5.39
C SER A 13 -0.77 8.72 4.24
N VAL A 14 -1.25 8.79 3.00
CA VAL A 14 -0.38 8.58 1.84
C VAL A 14 0.01 9.86 1.11
N LEU A 15 -0.73 10.94 1.32
CA LEU A 15 -0.45 12.18 0.62
C LEU A 15 1.00 12.67 0.76
N PRO A 16 1.62 12.58 1.95
CA PRO A 16 3.01 13.01 2.08
C PRO A 16 3.98 12.29 1.15
N PHE A 17 3.65 11.07 0.75
CA PHE A 17 4.54 10.30 -0.12
C PHE A 17 4.59 10.86 -1.54
N LYS A 18 3.63 11.71 -1.89
CA LYS A 18 3.63 12.35 -3.18
C LYS A 18 4.84 13.25 -3.35
N LEU A 19 5.33 13.78 -2.25
CA LEU A 19 6.50 14.66 -2.28
C LEU A 19 7.77 13.91 -2.69
N PHE A 20 7.76 12.61 -2.57
CA PHE A 20 8.90 11.80 -2.96
C PHE A 20 8.81 11.31 -4.41
N GLY A 21 7.77 11.72 -5.12
CA GLY A 21 7.62 11.28 -6.50
C GLY A 21 7.00 9.90 -6.65
N PHE A 22 6.47 9.34 -5.56
CA PHE A 22 5.81 8.04 -5.63
C PHE A 22 4.42 8.19 -6.21
N THR A 23 3.91 7.12 -6.82
CA THR A 23 2.54 7.11 -7.31
C THR A 23 1.61 6.82 -6.14
N VAL A 24 0.73 7.76 -5.85
CA VAL A 24 -0.17 7.65 -4.70
C VAL A 24 -1.58 7.31 -5.17
N CYS A 25 -2.16 6.27 -4.58
CA CYS A 25 -3.52 5.85 -4.87
C CYS A 25 -4.34 5.95 -3.60
N PHE A 26 -5.39 6.76 -3.63
CA PHE A 26 -6.25 6.92 -2.45
C PHE A 26 -7.27 5.79 -2.41
N ALA A 27 -7.40 5.17 -1.25
CA ALA A 27 -8.34 4.10 -1.05
C ALA A 27 -8.82 4.11 0.39
N ASP A 28 -10.13 4.14 0.58
CA ASP A 28 -10.72 4.10 1.91
C ASP A 28 -11.42 2.77 2.19
N GLU A 29 -11.71 2.03 1.15
CA GLU A 29 -12.40 0.75 1.30
C GLU A 29 -11.62 -0.38 0.67
N GLY A 30 -11.94 -1.60 1.08
CA GLY A 30 -11.24 -2.77 0.57
C GLY A 30 -11.33 -2.92 -0.94
N SER A 31 -12.49 -2.62 -1.52
CA SER A 31 -12.64 -2.74 -2.97
C SER A 31 -11.73 -1.77 -3.70
N GLU A 32 -11.58 -0.56 -3.17
CA GLU A 32 -10.71 0.43 -3.77
C GLU A 32 -9.25 0.02 -3.61
N ALA A 33 -8.91 -0.48 -2.43
CA ALA A 33 -7.54 -0.91 -2.17
C ALA A 33 -7.15 -2.08 -3.06
N LYS A 34 -8.07 -3.02 -3.23
CA LYS A 34 -7.82 -4.18 -4.07
C LYS A 34 -7.61 -3.77 -5.53
N ALA A 35 -8.46 -2.87 -6.02
CA ALA A 35 -8.34 -2.39 -7.40
C ALA A 35 -7.02 -1.67 -7.60
N ALA A 36 -6.62 -0.85 -6.63
CA ALA A 36 -5.37 -0.12 -6.73
C ALA A 36 -4.18 -1.07 -6.72
N LEU A 37 -4.22 -2.07 -5.85
CA LEU A 37 -3.13 -3.04 -5.78
C LEU A 37 -2.98 -3.80 -7.09
N ARG A 38 -4.09 -4.24 -7.65
CA ARG A 38 -4.05 -4.98 -8.91
C ARG A 38 -3.55 -4.10 -10.05
N LYS A 39 -3.98 -2.86 -10.06
CA LYS A 39 -3.56 -1.94 -11.11
C LYS A 39 -2.06 -1.69 -11.05
N LEU A 40 -1.55 -1.38 -9.87
CA LEU A 40 -0.12 -1.12 -9.73
C LEU A 40 0.71 -2.37 -10.05
N ALA A 41 0.24 -3.52 -9.63
CA ALA A 41 0.95 -4.75 -9.93
C ALA A 41 0.99 -5.02 -11.43
N SER A 42 -0.11 -4.74 -12.13
CA SER A 42 -0.16 -4.96 -13.58
C SER A 42 0.70 -3.97 -14.34
N GLU A 43 0.99 -2.83 -13.74
CA GLU A 43 1.83 -1.82 -14.37
C GLU A 43 3.30 -1.98 -13.98
N GLU A 44 3.64 -3.14 -13.42
CA GLU A 44 5.02 -3.49 -13.12
C GLU A 44 5.69 -2.60 -12.06
N TYR A 45 4.93 -2.19 -11.08
CA TYR A 45 5.51 -1.50 -9.93
C TYR A 45 6.36 -2.48 -9.13
N GLY A 46 7.54 -2.04 -8.73
CA GLY A 46 8.44 -2.91 -7.99
C GLY A 46 8.16 -2.98 -6.51
N VAL A 47 7.70 -1.87 -5.93
CA VAL A 47 7.37 -1.82 -4.52
C VAL A 47 6.02 -1.12 -4.37
N ILE A 48 5.16 -1.69 -3.55
CA ILE A 48 3.86 -1.11 -3.26
C ILE A 48 3.71 -1.01 -1.75
N TYR A 49 3.65 0.22 -1.24
CA TYR A 49 3.38 0.45 0.17
C TYR A 49 1.88 0.54 0.36
N ILE A 50 1.37 -0.08 1.40
CA ILE A 50 -0.06 -0.03 1.67
C ILE A 50 -0.27 0.17 3.17
N THR A 51 -1.22 1.04 3.53
CA THR A 51 -1.49 1.28 4.94
C THR A 51 -2.04 0.03 5.60
N GLU A 52 -1.77 -0.13 6.89
CA GLU A 52 -2.23 -1.29 7.63
C GLU A 52 -3.74 -1.45 7.61
N ALA A 53 -4.45 -0.33 7.68
CA ALA A 53 -5.91 -0.39 7.66
C ALA A 53 -6.43 -0.95 6.34
N CYS A 54 -5.84 -0.51 5.22
CA CYS A 54 -6.24 -1.03 3.92
C CYS A 54 -5.83 -2.49 3.77
N ALA A 55 -4.64 -2.82 4.21
CA ALA A 55 -4.14 -4.19 4.10
C ALA A 55 -5.01 -5.17 4.87
N ALA A 56 -5.54 -4.75 6.01
CA ALA A 56 -6.37 -5.62 6.83
C ALA A 56 -7.64 -6.04 6.09
N THR A 57 -8.11 -5.25 5.15
CA THR A 57 -9.33 -5.56 4.41
C THR A 57 -9.08 -6.43 3.18
N ILE A 58 -7.84 -6.58 2.78
CA ILE A 58 -7.53 -7.34 1.56
C ILE A 58 -6.38 -8.33 1.78
N LYS A 59 -6.36 -8.96 2.94
CA LYS A 59 -5.29 -9.89 3.28
C LYS A 59 -5.08 -10.98 2.24
N GLU A 60 -6.16 -11.55 1.74
CA GLU A 60 -6.05 -12.62 0.75
C GLU A 60 -5.40 -12.13 -0.53
N GLU A 61 -5.74 -10.93 -0.92
CA GLU A 61 -5.17 -10.38 -2.14
C GLU A 61 -3.67 -10.15 -1.98
N ILE A 62 -3.27 -9.66 -0.81
CA ILE A 62 -1.86 -9.43 -0.54
C ILE A 62 -1.08 -10.73 -0.50
N GLU A 63 -1.67 -11.77 0.06
CA GLU A 63 -1.00 -13.07 0.15
C GLU A 63 -0.69 -13.64 -1.22
N ARG A 64 -1.45 -13.28 -2.22
CA ARG A 64 -1.17 -13.75 -3.57
C ARG A 64 0.18 -13.24 -4.08
N PHE A 65 0.63 -12.12 -3.57
CA PHE A 65 1.90 -11.54 -3.99
C PHE A 65 3.08 -11.96 -3.14
N ASN A 66 2.82 -12.58 -2.00
CA ASN A 66 3.90 -12.95 -1.09
C ASN A 66 4.88 -13.96 -1.66
N GLY A 67 4.44 -14.76 -2.60
CA GLY A 67 5.31 -15.75 -3.20
C GLY A 67 6.05 -15.25 -4.43
N GLN A 68 5.87 -14.00 -4.78
CA GLN A 68 6.46 -13.44 -5.97
C GLN A 68 7.60 -12.48 -5.62
N SER A 69 8.56 -12.39 -6.53
CA SER A 69 9.65 -11.46 -6.34
C SER A 69 9.17 -10.02 -6.42
N LEU A 70 8.26 -9.75 -7.35
CA LEU A 70 7.74 -8.41 -7.57
C LEU A 70 6.24 -8.50 -7.79
N PRO A 71 5.48 -7.52 -7.34
CA PRO A 71 5.92 -6.41 -6.52
C PRO A 71 6.11 -6.83 -5.07
N ALA A 72 6.95 -6.11 -4.36
CA ALA A 72 7.07 -6.29 -2.93
C ALA A 72 5.99 -5.42 -2.29
N VAL A 73 5.15 -6.04 -1.48
CA VAL A 73 4.08 -5.31 -0.80
C VAL A 73 4.49 -5.08 0.65
N VAL A 74 4.59 -3.81 1.04
CA VAL A 74 5.09 -3.43 2.35
C VAL A 74 4.04 -2.65 3.12
N LEU A 75 3.79 -3.03 4.35
CA LEU A 75 2.80 -2.36 5.20
C LEU A 75 3.39 -1.12 5.82
N ILE A 76 2.60 -0.04 5.85
CA ILE A 76 3.00 1.18 6.52
C ILE A 76 1.90 1.60 7.48
N PRO A 77 2.25 2.32 8.56
CA PRO A 77 1.24 2.75 9.53
C PRO A 77 0.34 3.84 8.96
N ASN A 78 -0.87 3.91 9.50
CA ASN A 78 -1.79 4.98 9.16
C ASN A 78 -1.37 6.26 9.87
N HIS A 79 -1.89 7.40 9.40
CA HIS A 79 -1.48 8.69 9.94
C HIS A 79 -1.86 8.86 11.40
N ASP A 80 -2.95 8.21 11.82
CA ASP A 80 -3.39 8.30 13.23
C ASP A 80 -2.73 7.24 14.07
N GLY A 81 -1.67 6.67 13.56
CA GLY A 81 -1.01 5.57 14.22
C GLY A 81 -1.50 4.26 13.66
N THR A 82 -0.90 3.22 14.08
CA THR A 82 -1.29 1.91 13.60
C THR A 82 -2.50 1.46 14.36
N LEU A 83 -2.96 0.28 14.08
CA LEU A 83 -4.09 -0.31 14.77
C LEU A 83 -3.66 -0.77 16.16
N GLY A 84 -2.89 0.06 16.83
CA GLY A 84 -2.40 -0.26 18.16
C GLY A 84 -1.09 -0.98 18.15
N ILE A 85 -0.54 -1.20 17.00
CA ILE A 85 0.68 -1.96 16.88
C ILE A 85 1.88 -1.03 16.88
N GLY A 86 2.78 -1.23 17.81
CA GLY A 86 4.04 -0.52 17.80
C GLY A 86 3.96 0.92 18.17
N LEU A 87 2.80 1.42 18.47
CA LEU A 87 2.67 2.79 18.86
C LEU A 87 2.38 2.92 20.29
N SER A 88 2.79 2.01 21.00
CA SER A 88 2.60 2.04 22.40
C SER A 88 3.41 3.10 23.07
N ALA A 89 4.08 3.80 22.31
CA ALA A 89 4.93 4.83 22.92
C ALA A 89 4.20 5.67 23.85
#